data_4716623ed2dcda1892f217fa8879aadf
#
_entry.id   4716623ed2dcda1892f217fa8879aadf
#
_cell.length_a   1.000
_cell.length_b   1.000
_cell.length_c   1.000
_cell.angle_alpha   90.00
_cell.angle_beta   90.00
_cell.angle_gamma   90.00
#
_symmetry.space_group_name_H-M   'P 1'
#
loop_
_entity.id
_entity.type
_entity.pdbx_description
1 polymer ?
#
loop_
_entity_poly.entity_id
_entity_poly.type
_entity_poly.pdbx_seq_one_letter_code
_entity_poly.pdbx_strand_id
1 'polypeptide(L)'
;GIEVILKDKIDEYQVAYEINKSEIHTALSSLKNAGWIQLSYLSAIDWPDENKMELVYLLFNWETPVYVQIRSKIDRKQPEVPSIIQIFPGAKYYEREAHEFFGIHFPGNPDYEKQLILENWDDIPPLRKDFDPRAYSDKKFPSREFPDHFSEKNPDNNTREKQEKREKRANALRSGGGKR
;
A
#
# COMPACT_ATOMS: atom_id res chain seq x y z
N GLY A 1 27.85 -14.19 -4.81
CA GLY A 1 26.94 -13.26 -5.50
C GLY A 1 25.52 -13.45 -4.97
N ILE A 2 24.63 -12.48 -5.18
CA ILE A 2 23.21 -12.58 -4.82
C ILE A 2 22.52 -13.45 -5.88
N GLU A 3 21.74 -14.43 -5.45
CA GLU A 3 20.91 -15.22 -6.34
C GLU A 3 19.63 -14.46 -6.68
N VAL A 4 19.45 -14.10 -7.95
CA VAL A 4 18.24 -13.45 -8.46
C VAL A 4 17.30 -14.53 -8.98
N ILE A 5 16.15 -14.69 -8.32
CA ILE A 5 15.11 -15.66 -8.68
C ILE A 5 14.38 -15.20 -9.94
N LEU A 6 14.00 -13.92 -9.96
CA LEU A 6 13.28 -13.30 -11.07
C LEU A 6 13.81 -11.89 -11.29
N LYS A 7 13.96 -11.50 -12.56
CA LYS A 7 14.19 -10.12 -12.96
C LYS A 7 13.07 -9.70 -13.89
N ASP A 8 12.38 -8.62 -13.53
CA ASP A 8 11.30 -8.05 -14.31
C ASP A 8 11.56 -6.57 -14.62
N LYS A 9 11.49 -6.19 -15.89
CA LYS A 9 11.56 -4.80 -16.31
C LYS A 9 10.13 -4.24 -16.36
N ILE A 10 9.76 -3.48 -15.34
CA ILE A 10 8.42 -2.91 -15.21
C ILE A 10 8.20 -1.81 -16.27
N ASP A 11 9.17 -0.88 -16.38
CA ASP A 11 9.17 0.19 -17.38
C ASP A 11 10.59 0.70 -17.66
N GLU A 12 10.71 1.88 -18.28
CA GLU A 12 12.01 2.51 -18.59
C GLU A 12 12.79 2.93 -17.34
N TYR A 13 12.08 3.22 -16.26
CA TYR A 13 12.63 3.80 -15.02
C TYR A 13 12.56 2.86 -13.85
N GLN A 14 12.04 1.63 -14.03
CA GLN A 14 11.81 0.72 -12.92
C GLN A 14 12.10 -0.73 -13.29
N VAL A 15 12.90 -1.39 -12.44
CA VAL A 15 13.22 -2.82 -12.53
C VAL A 15 12.95 -3.48 -11.18
N ALA A 16 12.42 -4.69 -11.21
CA ALA A 16 12.19 -5.51 -10.02
C ALA A 16 13.08 -6.75 -10.04
N TYR A 17 13.58 -7.10 -8.87
CA TYR A 17 14.33 -8.33 -8.62
C TYR A 17 13.69 -9.09 -7.47
N GLU A 18 13.34 -10.35 -7.70
CA GLU A 18 12.95 -11.27 -6.65
C GLU A 18 14.16 -12.03 -6.15
N ILE A 19 14.35 -12.02 -4.82
CA ILE A 19 15.51 -12.66 -4.14
C ILE A 19 15.04 -13.45 -2.91
N ASN A 20 15.91 -14.30 -2.41
CA ASN A 20 15.68 -15.01 -1.16
C ASN A 20 15.70 -14.07 0.05
N LYS A 21 14.89 -14.36 1.07
CA LYS A 21 14.84 -13.61 2.33
C LYS A 21 16.23 -13.40 2.96
N SER A 22 17.09 -14.40 2.93
CA SER A 22 18.44 -14.36 3.49
C SER A 22 19.37 -13.36 2.83
N GLU A 23 19.06 -12.93 1.61
CA GLU A 23 19.89 -12.04 0.80
C GLU A 23 19.46 -10.57 0.84
N ILE A 24 18.34 -10.25 1.48
CA ILE A 24 17.77 -8.89 1.55
C ILE A 24 18.82 -7.89 2.03
N HIS A 25 19.48 -8.15 3.16
CA HIS A 25 20.49 -7.25 3.73
C HIS A 25 21.66 -7.02 2.77
N THR A 26 22.17 -8.09 2.15
CA THR A 26 23.28 -8.01 1.20
C THR A 26 22.88 -7.21 -0.04
N ALA A 27 21.69 -7.47 -0.59
CA ALA A 27 21.17 -6.78 -1.76
C ALA A 27 20.98 -5.28 -1.48
N LEU A 28 20.31 -4.94 -0.39
CA LEU A 28 20.02 -3.54 -0.04
C LEU A 28 21.30 -2.77 0.28
N SER A 29 22.28 -3.39 0.97
CA SER A 29 23.57 -2.77 1.23
C SER A 29 24.37 -2.54 -0.06
N SER A 30 24.37 -3.52 -0.97
CA SER A 30 25.04 -3.41 -2.25
C SER A 30 24.44 -2.32 -3.13
N LEU A 31 23.11 -2.23 -3.18
CA LEU A 31 22.40 -1.18 -3.92
C LEU A 31 22.67 0.21 -3.32
N LYS A 32 22.66 0.33 -2.00
CA LYS A 32 22.99 1.60 -1.33
C LYS A 32 24.40 2.06 -1.68
N ASN A 33 25.37 1.16 -1.65
CA ASN A 33 26.76 1.46 -2.02
C ASN A 33 26.91 1.81 -3.51
N ALA A 34 26.02 1.29 -4.37
CA ALA A 34 25.97 1.60 -5.80
C ALA A 34 25.15 2.85 -6.16
N GLY A 35 24.70 3.64 -5.17
CA GLY A 35 24.04 4.93 -5.38
C GLY A 35 22.53 4.93 -5.19
N TRP A 36 21.88 3.80 -4.89
CA TRP A 36 20.46 3.74 -4.51
C TRP A 36 20.29 4.07 -3.04
N ILE A 37 20.52 5.33 -2.68
CA ILE A 37 20.60 5.80 -1.28
C ILE A 37 19.26 6.10 -0.63
N GLN A 38 18.19 6.20 -1.41
CA GLN A 38 16.86 6.50 -0.91
C GLN A 38 15.99 5.26 -0.88
N LEU A 39 15.54 4.86 0.31
CA LEU A 39 14.41 3.94 0.47
C LEU A 39 13.12 4.76 0.31
N SER A 40 12.47 4.65 -0.84
CA SER A 40 11.25 5.39 -1.17
C SER A 40 10.01 4.72 -0.59
N TYR A 41 10.03 3.40 -0.45
CA TYR A 41 8.89 2.63 0.03
C TYR A 41 9.32 1.26 0.56
N LEU A 42 8.61 0.78 1.57
CA LEU A 42 8.62 -0.60 2.05
C LEU A 42 7.21 -0.96 2.45
N SER A 43 6.69 -2.04 1.90
CA SER A 43 5.40 -2.60 2.28
C SER A 43 5.34 -4.09 1.95
N ALA A 44 4.16 -4.68 2.09
CA ALA A 44 3.94 -6.10 1.81
C ALA A 44 2.70 -6.33 0.95
N ILE A 45 2.66 -7.51 0.32
CA ILE A 45 1.50 -8.02 -0.40
C ILE A 45 1.16 -9.38 0.22
N ASP A 46 -0.11 -9.58 0.56
CA ASP A 46 -0.59 -10.84 1.09
C ASP A 46 -1.04 -11.76 -0.05
N TRP A 47 -0.43 -12.97 -0.13
CA TRP A 47 -0.73 -14.03 -1.08
C TRP A 47 -1.29 -15.26 -0.35
N PRO A 48 -2.58 -15.27 0.05
CA PRO A 48 -3.16 -16.36 0.83
C PRO A 48 -3.14 -17.69 0.08
N ASP A 49 -3.34 -17.70 -1.23
CA ASP A 49 -3.34 -18.92 -2.07
C ASP A 49 -1.96 -19.60 -2.08
N GLU A 50 -0.89 -18.81 -1.97
CA GLU A 50 0.50 -19.33 -1.90
C GLU A 50 0.95 -19.57 -0.45
N ASN A 51 0.15 -19.18 0.54
CA ASN A 51 0.55 -19.10 1.95
C ASN A 51 1.84 -18.29 2.15
N LYS A 52 1.99 -17.19 1.40
CA LYS A 52 3.15 -16.30 1.42
C LYS A 52 2.74 -14.84 1.64
N MET A 53 3.68 -14.07 2.16
CA MET A 53 3.70 -12.61 2.07
C MET A 53 4.89 -12.20 1.23
N GLU A 54 4.73 -11.20 0.40
CA GLU A 54 5.80 -10.65 -0.43
C GLU A 54 6.15 -9.26 0.10
N LEU A 55 7.39 -9.11 0.57
CA LEU A 55 7.95 -7.81 0.92
C LEU A 55 8.44 -7.10 -0.34
N VAL A 56 8.18 -5.81 -0.41
CA VAL A 56 8.58 -4.94 -1.53
C VAL A 56 9.36 -3.76 -0.98
N TYR A 57 10.64 -3.67 -1.35
CA TYR A 57 11.52 -2.54 -1.05
C TYR A 57 11.72 -1.74 -2.33
N LEU A 58 11.38 -0.47 -2.34
CA LEU A 58 11.59 0.42 -3.48
C LEU A 58 12.71 1.41 -3.17
N LEU A 59 13.77 1.33 -3.96
CA LEU A 59 14.94 2.19 -3.84
C LEU A 59 15.03 3.14 -5.04
N PHE A 60 15.52 4.34 -4.81
CA PHE A 60 15.72 5.35 -5.83
C PHE A 60 17.16 5.86 -5.85
N ASN A 61 17.68 6.10 -7.07
CA ASN A 61 18.96 6.73 -7.31
C ASN A 61 18.74 8.09 -7.98
N TRP A 62 19.27 9.15 -7.40
CA TRP A 62 19.12 10.51 -7.89
C TRP A 62 20.03 10.85 -9.07
N GLU A 63 21.19 10.18 -9.19
CA GLU A 63 22.14 10.40 -10.29
C GLU A 63 21.66 9.69 -11.56
N THR A 64 21.15 8.48 -11.39
CA THR A 64 20.53 7.73 -12.47
C THR A 64 19.07 7.53 -12.08
N PRO A 65 18.12 8.34 -12.57
CA PRO A 65 16.74 8.38 -12.06
C PRO A 65 15.97 7.09 -12.38
N VAL A 66 16.38 6.01 -11.74
CA VAL A 66 15.84 4.65 -11.88
C VAL A 66 15.45 4.12 -10.52
N TYR A 67 14.26 3.54 -10.45
CA TYR A 67 13.79 2.77 -9.30
C TYR A 67 14.23 1.31 -9.41
N VAL A 68 14.69 0.78 -8.30
CA VAL A 68 14.93 -0.66 -8.14
C VAL A 68 13.98 -1.19 -7.07
N GLN A 69 13.17 -2.17 -7.43
CA GLN A 69 12.39 -2.95 -6.50
C GLN A 69 13.15 -4.22 -6.11
N ILE A 70 13.30 -4.45 -4.82
CA ILE A 70 13.68 -5.74 -4.27
C ILE A 70 12.43 -6.39 -3.69
N ARG A 71 12.11 -7.58 -4.15
CA ARG A 71 10.97 -8.37 -3.69
C ARG A 71 11.46 -9.64 -3.04
N SER A 72 10.80 -10.06 -1.98
CA SER A 72 11.12 -11.31 -1.30
C SER A 72 9.89 -11.93 -0.67
N LYS A 73 9.64 -13.21 -0.97
CA LYS A 73 8.53 -13.96 -0.40
C LYS A 73 8.95 -14.59 0.94
N ILE A 74 8.11 -14.40 1.96
CA ILE A 74 8.27 -14.96 3.31
C ILE A 74 7.06 -15.82 3.66
N ASP A 75 7.18 -16.64 4.71
CA ASP A 75 6.07 -17.47 5.19
C ASP A 75 4.95 -16.58 5.78
N ARG A 76 3.69 -16.85 5.40
CA ARG A 76 2.52 -16.10 5.87
C ARG A 76 2.17 -16.42 7.32
N LYS A 77 2.46 -17.65 7.79
CA LYS A 77 2.12 -18.08 9.15
C LYS A 77 3.11 -17.56 10.17
N GLN A 78 4.36 -17.43 9.78
CA GLN A 78 5.45 -16.89 10.61
C GLN A 78 6.21 -15.82 9.82
N PRO A 79 5.56 -14.67 9.56
CA PRO A 79 6.14 -13.63 8.74
C PRO A 79 7.17 -12.85 9.54
N GLU A 80 8.43 -13.20 9.34
CA GLU A 80 9.56 -12.58 10.03
C GLU A 80 10.69 -12.29 9.04
N VAL A 81 11.27 -11.08 9.15
CA VAL A 81 12.45 -10.68 8.41
C VAL A 81 13.31 -9.75 9.26
N PRO A 82 14.65 -9.89 9.27
CA PRO A 82 15.52 -8.97 10.00
C PRO A 82 15.33 -7.52 9.55
N SER A 83 15.31 -6.60 10.51
CA SER A 83 15.17 -5.17 10.26
C SER A 83 16.32 -4.62 9.43
N ILE A 84 16.00 -3.69 8.54
CA ILE A 84 16.97 -2.99 7.68
C ILE A 84 17.32 -1.58 8.18
N ILE A 85 16.96 -1.23 9.42
CA ILE A 85 17.21 0.12 9.99
C ILE A 85 18.69 0.49 10.01
N GLN A 86 19.60 -0.48 10.09
CA GLN A 86 21.05 -0.25 10.03
C GLN A 86 21.50 0.21 8.64
N ILE A 87 20.78 -0.20 7.60
CA ILE A 87 21.05 0.19 6.21
C ILE A 87 20.30 1.49 5.90
N PHE A 88 19.00 1.53 6.18
CA PHE A 88 18.12 2.66 5.93
C PHE A 88 17.39 3.05 7.23
N PRO A 89 17.86 4.06 7.98
CA PRO A 89 17.23 4.45 9.25
C PRO A 89 15.75 4.81 9.13
N GLY A 90 15.31 5.34 7.98
CA GLY A 90 13.91 5.64 7.68
C GLY A 90 13.01 4.40 7.61
N ALA A 91 13.57 3.21 7.42
CA ALA A 91 12.82 1.94 7.44
C ALA A 91 12.11 1.69 8.76
N LYS A 92 12.57 2.31 9.87
CA LYS A 92 11.95 2.21 11.18
C LYS A 92 10.44 2.39 11.17
N TYR A 93 9.94 3.35 10.40
CA TYR A 93 8.51 3.66 10.33
C TYR A 93 7.76 2.75 9.35
N TYR A 94 8.36 2.41 8.23
CA TYR A 94 7.78 1.46 7.26
C TYR A 94 7.65 0.06 7.86
N GLU A 95 8.64 -0.39 8.64
CA GLU A 95 8.59 -1.69 9.31
C GLU A 95 7.49 -1.72 10.40
N ARG A 96 7.29 -0.62 11.13
CA ARG A 96 6.16 -0.48 12.05
C ARG A 96 4.81 -0.56 11.33
N GLU A 97 4.68 0.12 10.19
CA GLU A 97 3.49 0.06 9.35
C GLU A 97 3.25 -1.36 8.86
N ALA A 98 4.27 -2.02 8.30
CA ALA A 98 4.14 -3.39 7.82
C ALA A 98 3.83 -4.39 8.95
N HIS A 99 4.35 -4.17 10.16
CA HIS A 99 3.97 -4.95 11.33
C HIS A 99 2.49 -4.75 11.68
N GLU A 100 2.06 -3.52 11.81
CA GLU A 100 0.70 -3.17 12.25
C GLU A 100 -0.37 -3.63 11.25
N PHE A 101 -0.11 -3.48 9.95
CA PHE A 101 -1.11 -3.78 8.92
C PHE A 101 -1.06 -5.21 8.35
N PHE A 102 0.08 -5.89 8.43
CA PHE A 102 0.26 -7.25 7.89
C PHE A 102 0.66 -8.27 8.96
N GLY A 103 1.15 -7.83 10.12
CA GLY A 103 1.63 -8.70 11.20
C GLY A 103 3.03 -9.26 10.94
N ILE A 104 3.88 -8.55 10.20
CA ILE A 104 5.26 -8.98 9.93
C ILE A 104 6.17 -8.57 11.09
N HIS A 105 7.02 -9.48 11.54
CA HIS A 105 7.99 -9.23 12.61
C HIS A 105 9.33 -8.78 12.04
N PHE A 106 9.90 -7.71 12.64
CA PHE A 106 11.16 -7.12 12.23
C PHE A 106 12.18 -7.11 13.38
N PRO A 107 12.76 -8.29 13.74
CA PRO A 107 13.80 -8.32 14.77
C PRO A 107 14.97 -7.42 14.40
N GLY A 108 15.40 -6.61 15.36
CA GLY A 108 16.43 -5.56 15.17
C GLY A 108 15.87 -4.14 15.06
N ASN A 109 14.57 -3.96 14.85
CA ASN A 109 13.92 -2.66 15.01
C ASN A 109 13.34 -2.57 16.42
N PRO A 110 13.81 -1.65 17.28
CA PRO A 110 13.37 -1.60 18.69
C PRO A 110 11.93 -1.11 18.86
N ASP A 111 11.34 -0.56 17.81
CA ASP A 111 10.03 0.11 17.89
C ASP A 111 8.97 -0.54 16.98
N TYR A 112 9.24 -1.67 16.32
CA TYR A 112 8.28 -2.21 15.33
C TYR A 112 6.93 -2.62 15.95
N GLU A 113 6.90 -2.99 17.22
CA GLU A 113 5.67 -3.33 17.95
C GLU A 113 4.91 -2.10 18.48
N LYS A 114 5.50 -0.90 18.42
CA LYS A 114 4.81 0.31 18.86
C LYS A 114 3.71 0.68 17.87
N GLN A 115 2.52 0.91 18.40
CA GLN A 115 1.36 1.38 17.62
C GLN A 115 1.73 2.61 16.77
N LEU A 116 1.29 2.61 15.53
CA LEU A 116 1.53 3.69 14.59
C LEU A 116 0.23 4.45 14.29
N ILE A 117 -0.83 3.75 13.91
CA ILE A 117 -2.11 4.30 13.47
C ILE A 117 -3.28 3.59 14.15
N LEU A 118 -3.20 2.26 14.30
CA LEU A 118 -4.29 1.45 14.83
C LEU A 118 -4.27 1.42 16.35
N GLU A 119 -5.11 2.21 16.99
CA GLU A 119 -5.27 2.20 18.45
C GLU A 119 -6.18 1.05 18.88
N ASN A 120 -5.71 0.25 19.86
CA ASN A 120 -6.47 -0.86 20.45
C ASN A 120 -7.04 -1.87 19.43
N TRP A 121 -6.26 -2.17 18.39
CA TRP A 121 -6.64 -3.16 17.39
C TRP A 121 -6.70 -4.56 18.02
N ASP A 122 -7.81 -5.26 17.82
CA ASP A 122 -8.09 -6.55 18.47
C ASP A 122 -8.53 -7.65 17.48
N ASP A 123 -8.16 -7.51 16.24
CA ASP A 123 -8.46 -8.47 15.17
C ASP A 123 -7.19 -8.79 14.36
N ILE A 124 -7.32 -9.63 13.33
CA ILE A 124 -6.22 -9.88 12.40
C ILE A 124 -5.78 -8.58 11.73
N PRO A 125 -4.50 -8.49 11.31
CA PRO A 125 -4.00 -7.28 10.66
C PRO A 125 -4.86 -6.86 9.46
N PRO A 126 -5.25 -5.57 9.33
CA PRO A 126 -6.34 -5.13 8.46
C PRO A 126 -6.03 -5.17 6.96
N LEU A 127 -4.77 -5.31 6.55
CA LEU A 127 -4.41 -5.47 5.14
C LEU A 127 -4.19 -6.93 4.73
N ARG A 128 -4.37 -7.88 5.63
CA ARG A 128 -4.48 -9.29 5.25
C ARG A 128 -5.77 -9.52 4.48
N LYS A 129 -5.70 -10.36 3.45
CA LYS A 129 -6.84 -10.64 2.54
C LYS A 129 -8.00 -11.39 3.21
N ASP A 130 -7.76 -12.04 4.33
CA ASP A 130 -8.76 -12.74 5.14
C ASP A 130 -9.44 -11.82 6.19
N PHE A 131 -9.04 -10.55 6.29
CA PHE A 131 -9.74 -9.57 7.10
C PHE A 131 -11.03 -9.09 6.43
N ASP A 132 -12.15 -9.14 7.17
CA ASP A 132 -13.44 -8.59 6.73
C ASP A 132 -13.74 -7.26 7.44
N PRO A 133 -13.51 -6.11 6.77
CA PRO A 133 -13.72 -4.80 7.37
C PRO A 133 -15.19 -4.53 7.69
N ARG A 134 -16.13 -5.14 6.94
CA ARG A 134 -17.56 -4.96 7.18
C ARG A 134 -18.00 -5.69 8.45
N ALA A 135 -17.62 -6.95 8.58
CA ALA A 135 -17.91 -7.74 9.77
C ALA A 135 -17.30 -7.09 11.03
N TYR A 136 -16.07 -6.56 10.92
CA TYR A 136 -15.43 -5.84 12.01
C TYR A 136 -16.19 -4.56 12.36
N SER A 137 -16.58 -3.75 11.36
CA SER A 137 -17.34 -2.53 11.56
C SER A 137 -18.68 -2.80 12.21
N ASP A 138 -19.43 -3.80 11.75
CA ASP A 138 -20.74 -4.15 12.29
C ASP A 138 -20.64 -4.63 13.76
N LYS A 139 -19.55 -5.31 14.11
CA LYS A 139 -19.27 -5.74 15.49
C LYS A 139 -18.91 -4.59 16.43
N LYS A 140 -18.11 -3.63 15.97
CA LYS A 140 -17.59 -2.52 16.79
C LYS A 140 -18.51 -1.31 16.83
N PHE A 141 -19.17 -1.03 15.73
CA PHE A 141 -20.00 0.16 15.56
C PHE A 141 -21.42 -0.29 15.17
N PRO A 142 -22.33 -0.49 16.13
CA PRO A 142 -23.69 -0.86 15.80
C PRO A 142 -24.30 0.17 14.85
N SER A 143 -25.02 -0.33 13.84
CA SER A 143 -25.63 0.53 12.84
C SER A 143 -26.53 1.56 13.52
N ARG A 144 -26.35 2.84 13.19
CA ARG A 144 -27.25 3.89 13.63
C ARG A 144 -28.52 3.79 12.80
N GLU A 145 -29.66 3.66 13.46
CA GLU A 145 -30.94 3.87 12.79
C GLU A 145 -31.03 5.34 12.40
N PHE A 146 -30.92 5.62 11.13
CA PHE A 146 -31.20 6.96 10.62
C PHE A 146 -32.71 7.12 10.49
N PRO A 147 -33.31 8.24 10.91
CA PRO A 147 -34.71 8.54 10.68
C PRO A 147 -35.02 8.46 9.19
N ASP A 148 -36.11 7.79 8.80
CA ASP A 148 -36.48 7.52 7.40
C ASP A 148 -36.56 8.76 6.50
N HIS A 149 -36.74 9.96 7.07
CA HIS A 149 -36.76 11.20 6.29
C HIS A 149 -35.40 11.57 5.64
N PHE A 150 -34.29 10.88 6.00
CA PHE A 150 -33.02 11.01 5.30
C PHE A 150 -32.86 10.01 4.14
N SER A 151 -33.66 8.95 4.09
CA SER A 151 -33.63 7.92 3.06
C SER A 151 -34.30 8.34 1.74
N GLU A 152 -35.17 9.36 1.77
CA GLU A 152 -35.94 9.80 0.61
C GLU A 152 -35.18 10.70 -0.39
N LYS A 153 -34.01 11.18 -0.08
CA LYS A 153 -33.15 11.83 -1.08
C LYS A 153 -32.36 10.78 -1.84
N ASN A 154 -33.07 10.10 -2.75
CA ASN A 154 -32.43 9.23 -3.71
C ASN A 154 -31.29 9.98 -4.42
N PRO A 155 -30.00 9.64 -4.20
CA PRO A 155 -28.87 10.35 -4.80
C PRO A 155 -28.95 10.38 -6.32
N ASP A 156 -29.63 9.42 -6.94
CA ASP A 156 -29.82 9.35 -8.39
C ASP A 156 -30.70 10.48 -8.94
N ASN A 157 -31.72 10.93 -8.21
CA ASN A 157 -32.57 12.06 -8.64
C ASN A 157 -31.80 13.38 -8.61
N ASN A 158 -30.94 13.59 -7.60
CA ASN A 158 -30.14 14.83 -7.52
C ASN A 158 -29.03 14.86 -8.61
N THR A 159 -28.57 13.71 -9.03
CA THR A 159 -27.57 13.59 -10.12
C THR A 159 -28.22 13.81 -11.48
N ARG A 160 -29.41 13.27 -11.73
CA ARG A 160 -30.21 13.50 -12.97
C ARG A 160 -30.61 14.96 -13.13
N GLU A 161 -31.15 15.60 -12.10
CA GLU A 161 -31.50 17.03 -12.15
C GLU A 161 -30.29 17.93 -12.41
N LYS A 162 -29.12 17.60 -11.82
CA LYS A 162 -27.86 18.32 -12.08
C LYS A 162 -27.37 18.11 -13.51
N GLN A 163 -27.50 16.93 -14.07
CA GLN A 163 -27.15 16.63 -15.46
C GLN A 163 -28.08 17.37 -16.43
N GLU A 164 -29.39 17.32 -16.24
CA GLU A 164 -30.35 18.06 -17.05
C GLU A 164 -30.13 19.59 -17.02
N LYS A 165 -29.81 20.14 -15.82
CA LYS A 165 -29.46 21.56 -15.71
C LYS A 165 -28.15 21.91 -16.43
N ARG A 166 -27.19 21.02 -16.45
CA ARG A 166 -25.92 21.19 -17.19
C ARG A 166 -26.15 21.13 -18.71
N GLU A 167 -26.94 20.16 -19.17
CA GLU A 167 -27.30 20.03 -20.59
C GLU A 167 -28.12 21.22 -21.09
N LYS A 168 -29.13 21.69 -20.32
CA LYS A 168 -29.88 22.88 -20.65
C LYS A 168 -29.01 24.15 -20.77
N ARG A 169 -28.04 24.31 -19.85
CA ARG A 169 -27.07 25.41 -19.93
C ARG A 169 -26.12 25.28 -21.13
N ALA A 170 -25.63 24.07 -21.43
CA ALA A 170 -24.76 23.84 -22.57
C ALA A 170 -25.49 24.08 -23.90
N ASN A 171 -26.75 23.67 -24.02
CA ASN A 171 -27.58 23.91 -25.20
C ASN A 171 -27.95 25.39 -25.38
N ALA A 172 -28.21 26.12 -24.31
CA ALA A 172 -28.44 27.56 -24.33
C ALA A 172 -27.20 28.36 -24.80
N LEU A 173 -26.03 27.94 -24.40
CA LEU A 173 -24.75 28.52 -24.87
C LEU A 173 -24.46 28.22 -26.33
N ARG A 174 -24.83 27.03 -26.83
CA ARG A 174 -24.70 26.67 -28.26
C ARG A 174 -25.69 27.39 -29.17
N SER A 175 -26.90 27.66 -28.68
CA SER A 175 -27.94 28.38 -29.45
C SER A 175 -27.76 29.89 -29.42
N GLY A 176 -27.01 30.46 -28.46
CA GLY A 176 -26.75 31.90 -28.35
C GLY A 176 -25.54 32.41 -29.14
N GLY A 177 -24.77 31.51 -29.78
CA GLY A 177 -23.55 31.85 -30.51
C GLY A 177 -23.72 32.27 -32.01
N GLY A 178 -24.92 32.46 -32.49
CA GLY A 178 -25.23 32.73 -33.90
C GLY A 178 -25.87 34.08 -34.17
N LYS A 179 -25.23 35.17 -33.73
CA LYS A 179 -25.53 36.53 -34.25
C LYS A 179 -24.31 37.42 -34.02
N ARG A 180 -23.43 37.43 -34.98
CA ARG A 180 -22.62 38.56 -35.38
C ARG A 180 -22.26 38.41 -36.84
#